data_678c03a7858109c16298a772bd3c4ba4
#
_entry.id   678c03a7858109c16298a772bd3c4ba4
#
_cell.length_a   1.000
_cell.length_b   1.000
_cell.length_c   1.000
_cell.angle_alpha   90.00
_cell.angle_beta   90.00
_cell.angle_gamma   90.00
#
_symmetry.space_group_name_H-M   'P 1'
#
loop_
_entity.id
_entity.type
_entity.pdbx_description
1 polymer ?
#
loop_
_entity_poly.entity_id
_entity_poly.type
_entity_poly.pdbx_seq_one_letter_code
_entity_poly.pdbx_strand_id
1 'polypeptide(L)'
;MLFTGSYAGQQAYSSSLVYGVTKAAIHFLTRSLVKEFEPKGITVNAIAPGFIETPWHSARTQESYDRINRKIALHRFGTVEEVADMAYAVLSNGYMNGSVVDIHGGYDYF
;
A
#
# COMPACT_ATOMS: atom_id res chain seq x y z
N MET A 1 -7.94 -13.35 3.27
CA MET A 1 -6.55 -13.27 2.76
C MET A 1 -6.18 -11.82 2.53
N LEU A 2 -4.99 -11.40 2.93
CA LEU A 2 -4.51 -10.02 2.76
C LEU A 2 -3.13 -10.02 2.11
N PHE A 3 -3.01 -9.32 1.00
CA PHE A 3 -1.72 -9.05 0.34
C PHE A 3 -1.20 -7.68 0.70
N THR A 4 0.11 -7.53 0.74
CA THR A 4 0.78 -6.24 0.84
C THR A 4 1.24 -5.78 -0.53
N GLY A 5 0.46 -4.87 -1.13
CA GLY A 5 0.83 -4.18 -2.33
C GLY A 5 1.72 -2.97 -2.06
N SER A 6 1.56 -1.93 -2.84
CA SER A 6 2.21 -0.63 -2.64
C SER A 6 1.49 0.42 -3.48
N TYR A 7 1.49 1.65 -3.01
CA TYR A 7 1.02 2.78 -3.83
C TYR A 7 1.84 2.92 -5.13
N ALA A 8 3.11 2.48 -5.12
CA ALA A 8 3.94 2.39 -6.33
C ALA A 8 3.37 1.47 -7.43
N GLY A 9 2.48 0.55 -7.09
CA GLY A 9 1.76 -0.28 -8.06
C GLY A 9 0.57 0.41 -8.70
N GLN A 10 0.19 1.59 -8.22
CA GLN A 10 -0.93 2.38 -8.75
C GLN A 10 -0.45 3.66 -9.45
N GLN A 11 0.62 4.27 -8.95
CA GLN A 11 1.18 5.51 -9.46
C GLN A 11 2.64 5.33 -9.83
N ALA A 12 2.98 5.75 -11.06
CA ALA A 12 4.36 5.80 -11.50
C ALA A 12 5.05 7.02 -10.88
N TYR A 13 5.81 6.79 -9.81
CA TYR A 13 6.65 7.81 -9.20
C TYR A 13 8.09 7.29 -9.04
N SER A 14 8.88 7.83 -8.16
CA SER A 14 10.34 7.60 -8.08
C SER A 14 10.81 6.19 -7.67
N SER A 15 9.95 5.19 -7.65
CA SER A 15 10.35 3.81 -7.40
C SER A 15 10.90 3.14 -8.67
N SER A 16 11.58 2.02 -8.53
CA SER A 16 12.05 1.28 -9.69
C SER A 16 10.89 0.72 -10.51
N LEU A 17 11.07 0.65 -11.82
CA LEU A 17 10.09 0.08 -12.75
C LEU A 17 9.67 -1.33 -12.32
N VAL A 18 10.63 -2.19 -12.02
CA VAL A 18 10.37 -3.58 -11.63
C VAL A 18 9.54 -3.65 -10.35
N TYR A 19 9.87 -2.84 -9.35
CA TYR A 19 9.10 -2.78 -8.11
C TYR A 19 7.64 -2.37 -8.36
N GLY A 20 7.42 -1.30 -9.12
CA GLY A 20 6.08 -0.86 -9.47
C GLY A 20 5.27 -1.92 -10.22
N VAL A 21 5.88 -2.58 -11.19
CA VAL A 21 5.23 -3.66 -11.97
C VAL A 21 4.85 -4.83 -11.06
N THR A 22 5.75 -5.28 -10.18
CA THR A 22 5.45 -6.40 -9.28
C THR A 22 4.31 -6.05 -8.30
N LYS A 23 4.26 -4.82 -7.81
CA LYS A 23 3.20 -4.38 -6.92
C LYS A 23 1.87 -4.19 -7.66
N ALA A 24 1.89 -3.71 -8.89
CA ALA A 24 0.68 -3.68 -9.73
C ALA A 24 0.14 -5.09 -9.98
N ALA A 25 1.02 -6.06 -10.19
CA ALA A 25 0.63 -7.46 -10.31
C ALA A 25 -0.08 -8.00 -9.05
N ILE A 26 0.39 -7.62 -7.85
CA ILE A 26 -0.27 -7.97 -6.59
C ILE A 26 -1.69 -7.38 -6.52
N HIS A 27 -1.89 -6.15 -6.95
CA HIS A 27 -3.21 -5.51 -6.98
C HIS A 27 -4.17 -6.22 -7.94
N PHE A 28 -3.69 -6.56 -9.12
CA PHE A 28 -4.47 -7.31 -10.11
C PHE A 28 -4.80 -8.72 -9.60
N LEU A 29 -3.81 -9.43 -9.04
CA LEU A 29 -3.98 -10.75 -8.45
C LEU A 29 -5.05 -10.75 -7.36
N THR A 30 -5.03 -9.74 -6.48
CA THR A 30 -6.03 -9.58 -5.41
C THR A 30 -7.46 -9.63 -5.96
N ARG A 31 -7.72 -8.89 -7.02
CA ARG A 31 -9.05 -8.85 -7.64
C ARG A 31 -9.40 -10.16 -8.36
N SER A 32 -8.41 -10.75 -9.02
CA SER A 32 -8.61 -11.99 -9.78
C SER A 32 -8.95 -13.18 -8.89
N LEU A 33 -8.34 -13.25 -7.70
CA LEU A 33 -8.55 -14.33 -6.75
C LEU A 33 -9.93 -14.33 -6.08
N VAL A 34 -10.66 -13.23 -6.13
CA VAL A 34 -12.03 -13.15 -5.58
C VAL A 34 -12.90 -14.26 -6.14
N LYS A 35 -12.86 -14.44 -7.45
CA LYS A 35 -13.65 -15.47 -8.14
C LYS A 35 -13.21 -16.89 -7.77
N GLU A 36 -11.90 -17.10 -7.65
CA GLU A 36 -11.33 -18.40 -7.32
C GLU A 36 -11.65 -18.84 -5.89
N PHE A 37 -11.78 -17.88 -4.97
CA PHE A 37 -12.03 -18.17 -3.57
C PHE A 37 -13.49 -18.00 -3.14
N GLU A 38 -14.35 -17.49 -4.02
CA GLU A 38 -15.78 -17.34 -3.76
C GLU A 38 -16.42 -18.66 -3.26
N PRO A 39 -16.20 -19.83 -3.92
CA PRO A 39 -16.84 -21.06 -3.47
C PRO A 39 -16.34 -21.54 -2.09
N LYS A 40 -15.22 -21.02 -1.62
CA LYS A 40 -14.63 -21.37 -0.31
C LYS A 40 -15.00 -20.38 0.79
N GLY A 41 -15.74 -19.31 0.47
CA GLY A 41 -16.09 -18.27 1.41
C GLY A 41 -14.91 -17.47 1.94
N ILE A 42 -13.82 -17.36 1.14
CA ILE A 42 -12.60 -16.64 1.53
C ILE A 42 -12.59 -15.28 0.83
N THR A 43 -12.45 -14.20 1.60
CA THR A 43 -12.25 -12.86 1.06
C THR A 43 -10.78 -12.60 0.76
N VAL A 44 -10.52 -11.80 -0.27
CA VAL A 44 -9.16 -11.44 -0.71
C VAL A 44 -9.06 -9.93 -0.88
N ASN A 45 -8.15 -9.31 -0.14
CA ASN A 45 -7.91 -7.87 -0.20
C ASN A 45 -6.41 -7.58 -0.22
N ALA A 46 -6.04 -6.35 -0.51
CA ALA A 46 -4.69 -5.85 -0.39
C ALA A 46 -4.67 -4.48 0.29
N ILE A 47 -3.57 -4.18 0.96
CA ILE A 47 -3.22 -2.83 1.39
C ILE A 47 -2.14 -2.29 0.45
N ALA A 48 -2.15 -0.99 0.20
CA ALA A 48 -1.21 -0.31 -0.68
C ALA A 48 -0.56 0.87 0.07
N PRO A 49 0.46 0.60 0.90
CA PRO A 49 1.15 1.66 1.63
C PRO A 49 1.97 2.56 0.69
N GLY A 50 2.06 3.85 1.04
CA GLY A 50 3.01 4.79 0.47
C GLY A 50 4.35 4.76 1.22
N PHE A 51 4.86 5.94 1.60
CA PHE A 51 6.11 6.05 2.36
C PHE A 51 5.84 5.80 3.85
N ILE A 52 6.42 4.73 4.37
CA ILE A 52 6.26 4.29 5.77
C ILE A 52 7.63 4.29 6.44
N GLU A 53 7.70 4.79 7.67
CA GLU A 53 8.93 4.85 8.45
C GLU A 53 9.38 3.44 8.84
N THR A 54 10.43 2.96 8.18
CA THR A 54 10.99 1.62 8.37
C THR A 54 12.50 1.67 8.17
N PRO A 55 13.25 0.62 8.59
CA PRO A 55 14.68 0.52 8.29
C PRO A 55 15.04 0.56 6.80
N TRP A 56 14.09 0.31 5.91
CA TRP A 56 14.26 0.48 4.45
C TRP A 56 14.75 1.87 4.08
N HIS A 57 14.38 2.89 4.86
CA HIS A 57 14.74 4.28 4.63
C HIS A 57 15.97 4.74 5.43
N SER A 58 16.66 3.85 6.16
CA SER A 58 17.74 4.21 7.09
C SER A 58 18.93 4.94 6.44
N ALA A 59 19.21 4.68 5.16
CA ALA A 59 20.26 5.34 4.41
C ALA A 59 19.81 6.62 3.68
N ARG A 60 18.55 7.02 3.84
CA ARG A 60 18.01 8.19 3.16
C ARG A 60 18.52 9.48 3.83
N THR A 61 18.94 10.45 3.01
CA THR A 61 19.36 11.77 3.51
C THR A 61 18.18 12.59 4.01
N GLN A 62 18.44 13.58 4.87
CA GLN A 62 17.41 14.51 5.33
C GLN A 62 16.78 15.27 4.15
N GLU A 63 17.58 15.69 3.18
CA GLU A 63 17.09 16.34 1.96
C GLU A 63 16.09 15.45 1.20
N SER A 64 16.36 14.16 1.10
CA SER A 64 15.46 13.21 0.47
C SER A 64 14.16 13.05 1.24
N TYR A 65 14.21 12.98 2.58
CA TYR A 65 13.02 12.98 3.43
C TYR A 65 12.18 14.24 3.22
N ASP A 66 12.81 15.40 3.26
CA ASP A 66 12.12 16.69 3.11
C ASP A 66 11.45 16.81 1.75
N ARG A 67 12.12 16.33 0.70
CA ARG A 67 11.57 16.34 -0.66
C ARG A 67 10.31 15.47 -0.75
N ILE A 68 10.32 14.30 -0.16
CA ILE A 68 9.17 13.39 -0.16
C ILE A 68 8.06 13.96 0.71
N ASN A 69 8.37 14.44 1.90
CA ASN A 69 7.39 15.01 2.83
C ASN A 69 6.62 16.19 2.22
N ARG A 70 7.27 16.97 1.35
CA ARG A 70 6.57 18.04 0.61
C ARG A 70 5.52 17.53 -0.36
N LYS A 71 5.60 16.26 -0.78
CA LYS A 71 4.65 15.61 -1.69
C LYS A 71 3.56 14.82 -0.98
N ILE A 72 3.63 14.73 0.32
CA ILE A 72 2.63 14.06 1.15
C ILE A 72 1.78 15.14 1.80
N ALA A 73 0.47 15.08 1.67
CA ALA A 73 -0.42 16.11 2.24
C ALA A 73 -0.29 16.20 3.77
N LEU A 74 -0.01 15.10 4.45
CA LEU A 74 0.24 15.08 5.89
C LEU A 74 1.68 15.47 6.26
N HIS A 75 2.56 15.72 5.28
CA HIS A 75 3.95 16.19 5.44
C HIS A 75 4.80 15.31 6.35
N ARG A 76 4.51 14.01 6.38
CA ARG A 76 5.29 13.02 7.12
C ARG A 76 5.14 11.63 6.49
N PHE A 77 6.05 10.73 6.80
CA PHE A 77 5.86 9.30 6.52
C PHE A 77 4.80 8.74 7.48
N GLY A 78 4.13 7.68 7.04
CA GLY A 78 3.26 6.91 7.91
C GLY A 78 4.07 6.03 8.88
N THR A 79 3.43 5.59 9.95
CA THR A 79 4.03 4.66 10.91
C THR A 79 3.66 3.21 10.57
N VAL A 80 4.46 2.26 11.07
CA VAL A 80 4.13 0.84 10.92
C VAL A 80 2.83 0.48 11.64
N GLU A 81 2.54 1.15 12.74
CA GLU A 81 1.28 0.99 13.50
C GLU A 81 0.07 1.42 12.68
N GLU A 82 0.17 2.52 11.96
CA GLU A 82 -0.92 3.00 11.09
C GLU A 82 -1.24 1.99 9.97
N VAL A 83 -0.21 1.33 9.43
CA VAL A 83 -0.40 0.27 8.44
C VAL A 83 -1.00 -0.99 9.08
N ALA A 84 -0.50 -1.39 10.25
CA ALA A 84 -0.99 -2.54 10.99
C ALA A 84 -2.46 -2.39 11.40
N ASP A 85 -2.86 -1.20 11.85
CA ASP A 85 -4.26 -0.90 12.21
C ASP A 85 -5.18 -1.08 11.01
N MET A 86 -4.79 -0.60 9.84
CA MET A 86 -5.58 -0.78 8.63
C MET A 86 -5.62 -2.24 8.18
N ALA A 87 -4.49 -2.95 8.26
CA ALA A 87 -4.44 -4.38 7.94
C ALA A 87 -5.41 -5.18 8.83
N TYR A 88 -5.44 -4.88 10.12
CA TYR A 88 -6.37 -5.50 11.05
C TYR A 88 -7.82 -5.16 10.71
N ALA A 89 -8.12 -3.91 10.40
CA ALA A 89 -9.47 -3.48 10.03
C ALA A 89 -9.98 -4.21 8.78
N VAL A 90 -9.12 -4.35 7.77
CA VAL A 90 -9.46 -5.08 6.53
C VAL A 90 -9.71 -6.56 6.81
N LEU A 91 -8.84 -7.20 7.59
CA LEU A 91 -8.98 -8.62 7.95
C LEU A 91 -10.22 -8.89 8.80
N SER A 92 -10.62 -7.94 9.65
CA SER A 92 -11.76 -8.06 10.56
C SER A 92 -13.10 -7.73 9.91
N ASN A 93 -13.09 -7.07 8.75
CA ASN A 93 -14.31 -6.67 8.07
C ASN A 93 -14.81 -7.77 7.13
N GLY A 94 -15.93 -8.38 7.48
CA GLY A 94 -16.50 -9.51 6.72
C GLY A 94 -17.14 -9.15 5.38
N TYR A 95 -17.24 -7.85 5.04
CA TYR A 95 -17.84 -7.40 3.79
C TYR A 95 -16.85 -6.81 2.80
N MET A 96 -15.56 -6.75 3.15
CA MET A 96 -14.50 -6.33 2.23
C MET A 96 -13.99 -7.53 1.42
N ASN A 97 -14.04 -7.41 0.10
CA ASN A 97 -13.56 -8.42 -0.83
C ASN A 97 -13.16 -7.79 -2.16
N GLY A 98 -11.97 -8.06 -2.65
CA GLY A 98 -11.45 -7.50 -3.90
C GLY A 98 -10.97 -6.06 -3.81
N SER A 99 -10.78 -5.52 -2.61
CA SER A 99 -10.35 -4.15 -2.40
C SER A 99 -8.84 -4.02 -2.33
N VAL A 100 -8.32 -2.90 -2.84
CA VAL A 100 -6.95 -2.43 -2.62
C VAL A 100 -7.06 -1.12 -1.86
N VAL A 101 -6.59 -1.10 -0.62
CA VAL A 101 -6.76 0.04 0.30
C VAL A 101 -5.49 0.85 0.38
N ASP A 102 -5.57 2.11 -0.05
CA ASP A 102 -4.46 3.04 -0.05
C ASP A 102 -4.19 3.61 1.34
N ILE A 103 -2.90 3.65 1.73
CA ILE A 103 -2.44 4.21 3.00
C ILE A 103 -1.19 5.05 2.70
N HIS A 104 -1.37 6.31 2.27
CA HIS A 104 -0.24 7.11 1.75
C HIS A 104 -0.23 8.58 2.20
N GLY A 105 -1.09 8.97 3.12
CA GLY A 105 -1.09 10.33 3.68
C GLY A 105 -1.42 11.44 2.69
N GLY A 106 -2.04 11.12 1.56
CA GLY A 106 -2.32 12.08 0.50
C GLY A 106 -1.11 12.37 -0.39
N TYR A 107 -0.24 11.39 -0.62
CA TYR A 107 0.83 11.51 -1.61
C TYR A 107 0.24 11.87 -2.98
N ASP A 108 0.95 12.68 -3.76
CA ASP A 108 0.54 13.20 -5.08
C ASP A 108 -0.59 14.27 -5.09
N TYR A 109 -1.10 14.65 -3.93
CA TYR A 109 -2.03 15.77 -3.85
C TYR A 109 -1.32 17.12 -3.56
N PHE A 110 0.01 17.09 -3.54
CA PHE A 110 0.87 18.26 -3.34
C PHE A 110 2.00 18.36 -4.33
#